data_15f341453af696f944d25979ea0279c2
#
_entry.id   15f341453af696f944d25979ea0279c2
#
_cell.length_a   1.000
_cell.length_b   1.000
_cell.length_c   1.000
_cell.angle_alpha   90.00
_cell.angle_beta   90.00
_cell.angle_gamma   90.00
#
_symmetry.space_group_name_H-M   'P 1'
#
loop_
_entity.id
_entity.type
_entity.pdbx_description
1 polymer ?
#
loop_
_entity_poly.entity_id
_entity_poly.type
_entity_poly.pdbx_seq_one_letter_code
_entity_poly.pdbx_strand_id
1 'polypeptide(L)'
;IDNISGGRFGLNIVNGWFRPEIEMLGIELIEHDDRYRMADEWLTVIKRTWTEQEFDHVGEFYNINGGFLLPKPIQQPYPTLINAGSSDAGREFSAKHVDFNFLTITTHDDARQIIKDVTARAQAHKRECGFMTMALVCCRDTEAEAQALYQSILDAGDWEGADNIMALL
;
A
#
# COMPACT_ATOMS: atom_id res chain seq x y z
N ILE A 1 1.77 16.65 6.61
CA ILE A 1 0.50 16.09 7.13
C ILE A 1 0.69 15.56 8.56
N ASP A 2 1.75 14.80 8.84
CA ASP A 2 2.00 14.20 10.16
C ASP A 2 1.99 15.23 11.30
N ASN A 3 2.71 16.34 11.13
CA ASN A 3 2.73 17.46 12.08
C ASN A 3 1.35 18.12 12.27
N ILE A 4 0.58 18.30 11.20
CA ILE A 4 -0.75 18.91 11.26
C ILE A 4 -1.76 17.99 11.95
N SER A 5 -1.65 16.69 11.72
CA SER A 5 -2.52 15.69 12.31
C SER A 5 -2.17 15.33 13.76
N GLY A 6 -1.02 15.79 14.27
CA GLY A 6 -0.52 15.38 15.58
C GLY A 6 -0.11 13.90 15.62
N GLY A 7 0.57 13.44 14.56
CA GLY A 7 1.10 12.06 14.49
C GLY A 7 0.06 10.99 14.10
N ARG A 8 -1.02 11.37 13.40
CA ARG A 8 -2.07 10.43 12.94
C ARG A 8 -2.01 10.18 11.44
N PHE A 9 -0.84 10.29 10.83
CA PHE A 9 -0.62 10.03 9.42
C PHE A 9 -0.04 8.63 9.19
N GLY A 10 -0.54 7.95 8.17
CA GLY A 10 0.07 6.75 7.60
C GLY A 10 0.26 6.93 6.10
N LEU A 11 1.33 6.38 5.56
CA LEU A 11 1.64 6.42 4.13
C LEU A 11 1.34 5.06 3.49
N ASN A 12 0.35 5.01 2.61
CA ASN A 12 0.13 3.85 1.74
C ASN A 12 0.96 4.03 0.46
N ILE A 13 1.88 3.10 0.23
CA ILE A 13 2.80 3.10 -0.90
C ILE A 13 2.19 2.24 -2.00
N VAL A 14 1.94 2.86 -3.17
CA VAL A 14 1.39 2.18 -4.34
C VAL A 14 2.35 2.36 -5.52
N ASN A 15 2.89 1.26 -6.03
CA ASN A 15 3.97 1.27 -7.02
C ASN A 15 3.47 1.40 -8.47
N GLY A 16 2.24 1.90 -8.65
CA GLY A 16 1.62 2.07 -9.97
C GLY A 16 1.11 0.74 -10.54
N TRP A 17 -0.11 0.76 -11.09
CA TRP A 17 -0.71 -0.42 -11.71
C TRP A 17 -1.58 -0.05 -12.92
N PHE A 18 -2.18 1.15 -12.90
CA PHE A 18 -3.10 1.58 -13.94
C PHE A 18 -2.34 2.32 -15.05
N ARG A 19 -1.98 1.56 -16.08
CA ARG A 19 -1.20 2.04 -17.23
C ARG A 19 -1.78 3.31 -17.87
N PRO A 20 -3.10 3.42 -18.15
CA PRO A 20 -3.64 4.59 -18.84
C PRO A 20 -3.43 5.90 -18.06
N GLU A 21 -3.48 5.87 -16.73
CA GLU A 21 -3.25 7.05 -15.89
C GLU A 21 -1.79 7.51 -15.98
N ILE A 22 -0.85 6.58 -15.95
CA ILE A 22 0.58 6.87 -15.98
C ILE A 22 0.99 7.41 -17.35
N GLU A 23 0.53 6.74 -18.41
CA GLU A 23 0.84 7.14 -19.79
C GLU A 23 0.16 8.47 -20.16
N MET A 24 -1.02 8.78 -19.62
CA MET A 24 -1.69 10.08 -19.80
C MET A 24 -0.81 11.25 -19.29
N LEU A 25 0.02 11.01 -18.28
CA LEU A 25 0.97 12.00 -17.76
C LEU A 25 2.29 12.06 -18.53
N GLY A 26 2.41 11.33 -19.63
CA GLY A 26 3.63 11.27 -20.46
C GLY A 26 4.76 10.44 -19.83
N ILE A 27 4.44 9.59 -18.86
CA ILE A 27 5.40 8.72 -18.18
C ILE A 27 5.22 7.30 -18.72
N GLU A 28 6.31 6.65 -19.08
CA GLU A 28 6.29 5.24 -19.44
C GLU A 28 6.13 4.37 -18.20
N LEU A 29 5.17 3.43 -18.23
CA LEU A 29 5.04 2.45 -17.17
C LEU A 29 6.12 1.38 -17.33
N ILE A 30 7.16 1.47 -16.52
CA ILE A 30 8.27 0.50 -16.49
C ILE A 30 7.79 -0.87 -16.00
N GLU A 31 8.59 -1.90 -16.23
CA GLU A 31 8.31 -3.27 -15.84
C GLU A 31 7.95 -3.41 -14.37
N HIS A 32 7.10 -4.40 -14.05
CA HIS A 32 6.53 -4.58 -12.73
C HIS A 32 7.60 -4.70 -11.64
N ASP A 33 8.59 -5.56 -11.82
CA ASP A 33 9.61 -5.81 -10.78
C ASP A 33 10.57 -4.62 -10.65
N ASP A 34 10.84 -3.90 -11.75
CA ASP A 34 11.62 -2.66 -11.73
C ASP A 34 10.91 -1.55 -10.96
N ARG A 35 9.56 -1.48 -11.00
CA ARG A 35 8.81 -0.56 -10.14
C ARG A 35 9.01 -0.84 -8.66
N TYR A 36 9.09 -2.12 -8.26
CA TYR A 36 9.38 -2.48 -6.87
C TYR A 36 10.82 -2.21 -6.48
N ARG A 37 11.80 -2.38 -7.38
CA ARG A 37 13.19 -1.98 -7.14
C ARG A 37 13.31 -0.46 -6.95
N MET A 38 12.64 0.30 -7.81
CA MET A 38 12.59 1.76 -7.69
C MET A 38 11.92 2.20 -6.38
N ALA A 39 10.82 1.55 -5.99
CA ALA A 39 10.13 1.83 -4.73
C ALA A 39 10.97 1.49 -3.50
N ASP A 40 11.77 0.42 -3.54
CA ASP A 40 12.72 0.04 -2.48
C ASP A 40 13.76 1.14 -2.24
N GLU A 41 14.34 1.65 -3.31
CA GLU A 41 15.30 2.75 -3.24
C GLU A 41 14.61 4.06 -2.82
N TRP A 42 13.45 4.38 -3.41
CA TRP A 42 12.66 5.55 -3.04
C TRP A 42 12.34 5.57 -1.54
N LEU A 43 11.89 4.44 -0.99
CA LEU A 43 11.53 4.36 0.41
C LEU A 43 12.76 4.48 1.32
N THR A 44 13.90 3.98 0.88
CA THR A 44 15.19 4.20 1.57
C THR A 44 15.51 5.69 1.65
N VAL A 45 15.40 6.42 0.55
CA VAL A 45 15.59 7.88 0.50
C VAL A 45 14.59 8.60 1.40
N ILE A 46 13.30 8.23 1.34
CA ILE A 46 12.24 8.86 2.16
C ILE A 46 12.49 8.63 3.66
N LYS A 47 12.84 7.41 4.07
CA LYS A 47 13.15 7.11 5.48
C LYS A 47 14.33 7.96 5.97
N ARG A 48 15.40 8.08 5.18
CA ARG A 48 16.54 8.95 5.48
C ARG A 48 16.12 10.42 5.58
N THR A 49 15.30 10.89 4.66
CA THR A 49 14.73 12.24 4.67
C THR A 49 13.97 12.54 5.98
N TRP A 50 13.28 11.55 6.54
CA TRP A 50 12.54 11.71 7.79
C TRP A 50 13.41 11.62 9.05
N THR A 51 14.49 10.84 9.02
CA THR A 51 15.27 10.49 10.22
C THR A 51 16.62 11.20 10.32
N GLU A 52 17.27 11.51 9.20
CA GLU A 52 18.58 12.15 9.15
C GLU A 52 18.46 13.68 9.00
N GLN A 53 19.42 14.43 9.53
CA GLN A 53 19.43 15.89 9.39
C GLN A 53 19.74 16.30 7.95
N GLU A 54 20.79 15.73 7.41
CA GLU A 54 21.22 15.91 6.02
C GLU A 54 21.90 14.62 5.55
N PHE A 55 21.75 14.25 4.28
CA PHE A 55 22.33 13.05 3.73
C PHE A 55 22.60 13.14 2.24
N ASP A 56 23.57 12.38 1.79
CA ASP A 56 23.80 12.10 0.37
C ASP A 56 23.35 10.66 0.06
N HIS A 57 22.81 10.45 -1.13
CA HIS A 57 22.44 9.15 -1.63
C HIS A 57 22.83 9.04 -3.11
N VAL A 58 23.49 7.96 -3.45
CA VAL A 58 23.78 7.59 -4.85
C VAL A 58 23.27 6.17 -5.06
N GLY A 59 22.25 6.05 -5.87
CA GLY A 59 21.60 4.79 -6.18
C GLY A 59 21.36 4.59 -7.66
N GLU A 60 20.59 3.59 -7.99
CA GLU A 60 20.23 3.25 -9.37
C GLU A 60 19.22 4.25 -9.94
N PHE A 61 18.23 4.64 -9.13
CA PHE A 61 17.10 5.49 -9.56
C PHE A 61 17.18 6.90 -9.00
N TYR A 62 17.80 7.09 -7.85
CA TYR A 62 17.85 8.39 -7.17
C TYR A 62 19.27 8.80 -6.83
N ASN A 63 19.54 10.07 -7.06
CA ASN A 63 20.82 10.70 -6.71
C ASN A 63 20.52 11.98 -5.93
N ILE A 64 20.81 11.98 -4.64
CA ILE A 64 20.52 13.08 -3.71
C ILE A 64 21.84 13.63 -3.19
N ASN A 65 21.97 14.95 -3.20
CA ASN A 65 23.09 15.66 -2.65
C ASN A 65 22.57 16.69 -1.63
N GLY A 66 22.97 16.56 -0.38
CA GLY A 66 22.51 17.42 0.71
C GLY A 66 21.01 17.31 0.96
N GLY A 67 20.42 16.12 0.89
CA GLY A 67 19.00 15.90 1.11
C GLY A 67 18.59 16.19 2.55
N PHE A 68 17.52 16.96 2.76
CA PHE A 68 16.98 17.24 4.08
C PHE A 68 15.45 17.49 4.02
N LEU A 69 14.80 17.41 5.18
CA LEU A 69 13.38 17.77 5.34
C LEU A 69 13.14 18.44 6.69
N LEU A 70 12.40 19.54 6.69
CA LEU A 70 11.90 20.23 7.90
C LEU A 70 10.45 20.66 7.70
N PRO A 71 9.60 20.53 8.73
CA PRO A 71 9.85 19.84 10.00
C PRO A 71 9.94 18.33 9.83
N LYS A 72 10.63 17.66 10.75
CA LYS A 72 10.65 16.20 10.84
C LYS A 72 9.26 15.68 11.24
N PRO A 73 8.91 14.42 10.93
CA PRO A 73 7.71 13.79 11.44
C PRO A 73 7.68 13.76 12.98
N ILE A 74 6.47 13.82 13.53
CA ILE A 74 6.24 13.65 14.98
C ILE A 74 6.39 12.17 15.34
N GLN A 75 5.88 11.28 14.49
CA GLN A 75 5.97 9.84 14.68
C GLN A 75 7.42 9.36 14.62
N GLN A 76 7.78 8.43 15.49
CA GLN A 76 9.14 7.89 15.57
C GLN A 76 9.14 6.39 15.29
N PRO A 77 10.09 5.89 14.48
CA PRO A 77 11.13 6.64 13.77
C PRO A 77 10.61 7.44 12.59
N TYR A 78 9.43 7.11 12.06
CA TYR A 78 8.71 7.77 10.95
C TYR A 78 7.23 7.34 10.94
N PRO A 79 6.38 7.97 10.10
CA PRO A 79 4.96 7.60 9.98
C PRO A 79 4.76 6.14 9.60
N THR A 80 3.65 5.56 10.07
CA THR A 80 3.23 4.19 9.70
C THR A 80 3.22 3.99 8.19
N LEU A 81 3.81 2.90 7.73
CA LEU A 81 3.90 2.53 6.33
C LEU A 81 2.95 1.38 6.00
N ILE A 82 2.25 1.50 4.88
CA ILE A 82 1.28 0.53 4.39
C ILE A 82 1.58 0.25 2.92
N ASN A 83 1.36 -0.97 2.46
CA ASN A 83 1.40 -1.33 1.05
C ASN A 83 0.33 -2.37 0.73
N ALA A 84 -0.34 -2.25 -0.42
CA ALA A 84 -1.38 -3.15 -0.87
C ALA A 84 -0.91 -4.15 -1.97
N GLY A 85 0.40 -4.35 -2.10
CA GLY A 85 0.96 -5.26 -3.09
C GLY A 85 0.61 -6.71 -2.81
N SER A 86 -0.06 -7.38 -3.76
CA SER A 86 -0.48 -8.78 -3.68
C SER A 86 0.37 -9.73 -4.51
N SER A 87 1.14 -9.20 -5.47
CA SER A 87 2.11 -9.98 -6.28
C SER A 87 3.27 -10.48 -5.42
N ASP A 88 4.09 -11.38 -5.95
CA ASP A 88 5.28 -11.89 -5.25
C ASP A 88 6.22 -10.75 -4.83
N ALA A 89 6.56 -9.84 -5.75
CA ALA A 89 7.36 -8.66 -5.47
C ALA A 89 6.68 -7.71 -4.46
N GLY A 90 5.34 -7.57 -4.53
CA GLY A 90 4.57 -6.75 -3.60
C GLY A 90 4.57 -7.30 -2.18
N ARG A 91 4.44 -8.62 -2.01
CA ARG A 91 4.53 -9.28 -0.70
C ARG A 91 5.94 -9.18 -0.12
N GLU A 92 6.96 -9.34 -0.95
CA GLU A 92 8.36 -9.17 -0.55
C GLU A 92 8.64 -7.73 -0.10
N PHE A 93 8.19 -6.74 -0.87
CA PHE A 93 8.29 -5.33 -0.51
C PHE A 93 7.58 -5.03 0.82
N SER A 94 6.35 -5.55 1.00
CA SER A 94 5.60 -5.39 2.24
C SER A 94 6.35 -5.98 3.44
N ALA A 95 6.83 -7.21 3.31
CA ALA A 95 7.58 -7.90 4.35
C ALA A 95 8.88 -7.17 4.75
N LYS A 96 9.57 -6.60 3.78
CA LYS A 96 10.84 -5.89 3.96
C LYS A 96 10.68 -4.49 4.56
N HIS A 97 9.58 -3.79 4.25
CA HIS A 97 9.55 -2.34 4.43
C HIS A 97 8.42 -1.78 5.26
N VAL A 98 7.21 -2.36 5.20
CA VAL A 98 6.03 -1.71 5.75
C VAL A 98 5.58 -2.29 7.09
N ASP A 99 4.78 -1.53 7.81
CA ASP A 99 4.21 -1.95 9.09
C ASP A 99 2.94 -2.77 8.88
N PHE A 100 2.20 -2.50 7.79
CA PHE A 100 0.99 -3.23 7.45
C PHE A 100 0.91 -3.55 5.96
N ASN A 101 0.64 -4.82 5.64
CA ASN A 101 0.20 -5.21 4.31
C ASN A 101 -1.33 -5.13 4.23
N PHE A 102 -1.84 -4.35 3.30
CA PHE A 102 -3.29 -4.21 3.07
C PHE A 102 -3.75 -5.31 2.10
N LEU A 103 -4.58 -6.21 2.61
CA LEU A 103 -5.03 -7.38 1.88
C LEU A 103 -6.26 -7.07 1.04
N THR A 104 -6.18 -7.37 -0.25
CA THR A 104 -7.37 -7.55 -1.11
C THR A 104 -7.64 -9.06 -1.16
N ILE A 105 -8.69 -9.49 -0.48
CA ILE A 105 -9.03 -10.90 -0.29
C ILE A 105 -10.43 -11.20 -0.78
N THR A 106 -10.61 -12.39 -1.33
CA THR A 106 -11.92 -12.91 -1.73
C THR A 106 -12.41 -14.01 -0.78
N THR A 107 -11.50 -14.76 -0.18
CA THR A 107 -11.83 -15.85 0.74
C THR A 107 -10.95 -15.81 1.99
N HIS A 108 -11.42 -16.47 3.06
CA HIS A 108 -10.63 -16.64 4.28
C HIS A 108 -9.36 -17.50 4.04
N ASP A 109 -9.40 -18.42 3.10
CA ASP A 109 -8.24 -19.27 2.81
C ASP A 109 -7.16 -18.50 2.06
N ASP A 110 -7.52 -17.63 1.13
CA ASP A 110 -6.59 -16.69 0.49
C ASP A 110 -5.91 -15.81 1.54
N ALA A 111 -6.70 -15.26 2.47
CA ALA A 111 -6.17 -14.45 3.56
C ALA A 111 -5.13 -15.23 4.39
N ARG A 112 -5.45 -16.47 4.80
CA ARG A 112 -4.53 -17.31 5.58
C ARG A 112 -3.23 -17.58 4.84
N GLN A 113 -3.30 -17.85 3.54
CA GLN A 113 -2.11 -18.11 2.72
C GLN A 113 -1.23 -16.87 2.59
N ILE A 114 -1.82 -15.70 2.30
CA ILE A 114 -1.08 -14.45 2.19
C ILE A 114 -0.43 -14.08 3.53
N ILE A 115 -1.19 -14.14 4.61
CA ILE A 115 -0.68 -13.84 5.97
C ILE A 115 0.50 -14.75 6.31
N LYS A 116 0.40 -16.04 6.05
CA LYS A 116 1.48 -17.00 6.29
C LYS A 116 2.73 -16.67 5.48
N ASP A 117 2.58 -16.37 4.19
CA ASP A 117 3.69 -16.06 3.29
C ASP A 117 4.38 -14.76 3.71
N VAL A 118 3.63 -13.65 3.85
CA VAL A 118 4.20 -12.35 4.23
C VAL A 118 4.83 -12.40 5.62
N THR A 119 4.23 -13.13 6.58
CA THR A 119 4.82 -13.31 7.91
C THR A 119 6.17 -14.02 7.84
N ALA A 120 6.27 -15.09 7.05
CA ALA A 120 7.52 -15.84 6.89
C ALA A 120 8.63 -14.98 6.26
N ARG A 121 8.28 -14.18 5.24
CA ARG A 121 9.21 -13.23 4.61
C ARG A 121 9.65 -12.13 5.59
N ALA A 122 8.72 -11.56 6.35
CA ALA A 122 9.04 -10.53 7.34
C ALA A 122 9.99 -11.06 8.42
N GLN A 123 9.79 -12.29 8.89
CA GLN A 123 10.69 -12.96 9.83
C GLN A 123 12.12 -13.15 9.25
N ALA A 124 12.24 -13.47 7.95
CA ALA A 124 13.53 -13.55 7.27
C ALA A 124 14.26 -12.20 7.26
N HIS A 125 13.53 -11.11 7.19
CA HIS A 125 14.02 -9.74 7.33
C HIS A 125 14.16 -9.27 8.80
N LYS A 126 13.92 -10.14 9.78
CA LYS A 126 13.94 -9.82 11.22
C LYS A 126 12.95 -8.70 11.58
N ARG A 127 11.78 -8.74 10.95
CA ARG A 127 10.70 -7.77 11.14
C ARG A 127 9.37 -8.48 11.41
N GLU A 128 8.41 -7.69 11.85
CA GLU A 128 6.99 -8.03 11.89
C GLU A 128 6.27 -7.18 10.83
N CYS A 129 5.21 -7.74 10.25
CA CYS A 129 4.29 -7.04 9.37
C CYS A 129 2.87 -7.38 9.81
N GLY A 130 2.09 -6.36 10.16
CA GLY A 130 0.68 -6.49 10.45
C GLY A 130 -0.16 -6.59 9.17
N PHE A 131 -1.47 -6.82 9.34
CA PHE A 131 -2.38 -6.97 8.21
C PHE A 131 -3.62 -6.10 8.41
N MET A 132 -4.06 -5.49 7.31
CA MET A 132 -5.30 -4.73 7.22
C MET A 132 -6.13 -5.26 6.06
N THR A 133 -7.45 -5.15 6.15
CA THR A 133 -8.34 -5.41 5.03
C THR A 133 -9.56 -4.51 5.11
N MET A 134 -10.31 -4.44 4.03
CA MET A 134 -11.56 -3.73 3.95
C MET A 134 -12.73 -4.70 4.07
N ALA A 135 -13.79 -4.29 4.74
CA ALA A 135 -15.03 -5.03 4.80
C ALA A 135 -16.21 -4.09 4.60
N LEU A 136 -17.19 -4.54 3.84
CA LEU A 136 -18.51 -3.91 3.80
C LEU A 136 -19.33 -4.43 4.98
N VAL A 137 -19.79 -3.53 5.84
CA VAL A 137 -20.61 -3.89 7.00
C VAL A 137 -22.03 -3.37 6.82
N CYS A 138 -22.97 -4.27 6.65
CA CYS A 138 -24.40 -3.95 6.63
C CYS A 138 -24.98 -4.16 8.04
N CYS A 139 -25.12 -3.07 8.80
CA CYS A 139 -25.66 -3.11 10.15
C CYS A 139 -27.09 -2.54 10.17
N ARG A 140 -28.06 -3.30 10.71
CA ARG A 140 -29.47 -2.94 10.92
C ARG A 140 -29.95 -3.53 12.24
N ASP A 141 -31.15 -3.20 12.65
CA ASP A 141 -31.73 -3.69 13.90
C ASP A 141 -31.98 -5.21 13.88
N THR A 142 -32.25 -5.76 12.69
CA THR A 142 -32.45 -7.18 12.46
C THR A 142 -31.61 -7.71 11.30
N GLU A 143 -31.31 -9.02 11.34
CA GLU A 143 -30.59 -9.70 10.25
C GLU A 143 -31.34 -9.58 8.92
N ALA A 144 -32.68 -9.70 8.93
CA ALA A 144 -33.50 -9.58 7.74
C ALA A 144 -33.36 -8.19 7.07
N GLU A 145 -33.32 -7.13 7.86
CA GLU A 145 -33.11 -5.77 7.35
C GLU A 145 -31.68 -5.56 6.85
N ALA A 146 -30.68 -6.16 7.50
CA ALA A 146 -29.31 -6.12 7.04
C ALA A 146 -29.13 -6.83 5.69
N GLN A 147 -29.77 -8.00 5.52
CA GLN A 147 -29.79 -8.74 4.26
C GLN A 147 -30.55 -7.98 3.17
N ALA A 148 -31.69 -7.35 3.49
CA ALA A 148 -32.43 -6.53 2.53
C ALA A 148 -31.60 -5.33 2.06
N LEU A 149 -30.85 -4.68 2.95
CA LEU A 149 -29.92 -3.61 2.56
C LEU A 149 -28.83 -4.14 1.63
N TYR A 150 -28.20 -5.26 1.99
CA TYR A 150 -27.14 -5.85 1.15
C TYR A 150 -27.69 -6.18 -0.25
N GLN A 151 -28.86 -6.80 -0.33
CA GLN A 151 -29.50 -7.10 -1.61
C GLN A 151 -29.80 -5.82 -2.42
N SER A 152 -30.30 -4.76 -1.76
CA SER A 152 -30.58 -3.49 -2.44
C SER A 152 -29.32 -2.83 -3.04
N ILE A 153 -28.16 -3.01 -2.39
CA ILE A 153 -26.85 -2.54 -2.92
C ILE A 153 -26.48 -3.34 -4.18
N LEU A 154 -26.68 -4.67 -4.16
CA LEU A 154 -26.41 -5.52 -5.32
C LEU A 154 -27.33 -5.18 -6.49
N ASP A 155 -28.63 -4.97 -6.23
CA ASP A 155 -29.63 -4.66 -7.24
C ASP A 155 -29.41 -3.27 -7.89
N ALA A 156 -28.85 -2.34 -7.14
CA ALA A 156 -28.52 -0.99 -7.60
C ALA A 156 -27.12 -0.89 -8.23
N GLY A 157 -26.35 -1.98 -8.28
CA GLY A 157 -24.99 -1.98 -8.81
C GLY A 157 -24.91 -1.64 -10.29
N ASP A 158 -23.97 -0.77 -10.65
CA ASP A 158 -23.60 -0.52 -12.05
C ASP A 158 -22.63 -1.61 -12.52
N TRP A 159 -23.18 -2.74 -12.93
CA TRP A 159 -22.41 -3.89 -13.35
C TRP A 159 -21.71 -3.68 -14.69
N GLU A 160 -22.30 -2.88 -15.60
CA GLU A 160 -21.64 -2.50 -16.84
C GLU A 160 -20.39 -1.65 -16.57
N GLY A 161 -20.50 -0.69 -15.65
CA GLY A 161 -19.35 0.11 -15.20
C GLY A 161 -18.28 -0.74 -14.54
N ALA A 162 -18.67 -1.72 -13.71
CA ALA A 162 -17.74 -2.65 -13.08
C ALA A 162 -17.02 -3.52 -14.13
N ASP A 163 -17.73 -4.07 -15.10
CA ASP A 163 -17.15 -4.88 -16.18
C ASP A 163 -16.17 -4.04 -17.04
N ASN A 164 -16.50 -2.78 -17.33
CA ASN A 164 -15.64 -1.87 -18.06
C ASN A 164 -14.33 -1.59 -17.29
N ILE A 165 -14.37 -1.43 -15.97
CA ILE A 165 -13.16 -1.28 -15.13
C ILE A 165 -12.35 -2.57 -15.16
N MET A 166 -12.98 -3.72 -14.98
CA MET A 166 -12.30 -5.02 -14.99
C MET A 166 -11.63 -5.33 -16.32
N ALA A 167 -12.19 -4.86 -17.44
CA ALA A 167 -11.58 -5.02 -18.76
C ALA A 167 -10.30 -4.17 -18.96
N LEU A 168 -10.05 -3.20 -18.10
CA LEU A 168 -8.85 -2.35 -18.13
C LEU A 168 -7.70 -2.89 -17.24
N LEU A 169 -7.99 -3.92 -16.43
CA LEU A 169 -7.04 -4.54 -15.51
C LEU A 169 -6.37 -5.76 -16.11
#